data_6d2a5e77f695c936b4254440943cb1f0
#
_entry.id   6d2a5e77f695c936b4254440943cb1f0
#
_cell.length_a   1.000
_cell.length_b   1.000
_cell.length_c   1.000
_cell.angle_alpha   90.00
_cell.angle_beta   90.00
_cell.angle_gamma   90.00
#
_symmetry.space_group_name_H-M   'P 1'
#
loop_
_entity.id
_entity.type
_entity.pdbx_description
1 polymer ?
#
loop_
_entity_poly.entity_id
_entity_poly.type
_entity_poly.pdbx_seq_one_letter_code
_entity_poly.pdbx_strand_id
1 'polypeptide(L)'
;MITLKGMTWDHPRGYDPMIATSNEFSKKHSGKVDIQWSKRSLQAFADRPIQDMTNEFDLIVIDYPHVGEVAAKGLLAQLDTPHYDKQLINLRNETVGLSCDSYKINHHQWALPIDAATQVAVRRQDLIEKLPVNWNDLIELSRSKKVMWPLKPVHAISSFYSIYNNIGKSFDPLNKNYVEKEQGVKTLEMMRV
;
A
#
# COMPACT_ATOMS: atom_id res chain seq x y z
N MET A 1 30.44 -3.33 15.61
CA MET A 1 29.53 -2.99 14.50
C MET A 1 28.28 -3.84 14.68
N ILE A 2 27.12 -3.22 14.70
CA ILE A 2 25.82 -3.92 14.75
C ILE A 2 25.36 -4.12 13.31
N THR A 3 25.01 -5.35 12.94
CA THR A 3 24.45 -5.64 11.61
C THR A 3 22.97 -5.96 11.77
N LEU A 4 22.11 -5.21 11.09
CA LEU A 4 20.68 -5.42 10.99
C LEU A 4 20.35 -6.04 9.63
N LYS A 5 19.35 -6.91 9.61
CA LYS A 5 18.86 -7.56 8.38
C LYS A 5 17.53 -6.93 7.97
N GLY A 6 17.45 -6.47 6.74
CA GLY A 6 16.24 -5.91 6.14
C GLY A 6 15.67 -6.80 5.03
N MET A 7 14.35 -6.78 4.86
CA MET A 7 13.64 -7.44 3.76
C MET A 7 12.78 -6.45 3.00
N THR A 8 12.91 -6.43 1.66
CA THR A 8 12.10 -5.60 0.75
C THR A 8 11.74 -6.39 -0.53
N TRP A 9 10.99 -5.80 -1.46
CA TRP A 9 10.70 -6.45 -2.74
C TRP A 9 11.74 -6.11 -3.82
N ASP A 10 11.93 -7.03 -4.77
CA ASP A 10 12.89 -6.90 -5.86
C ASP A 10 12.38 -5.96 -6.96
N HIS A 11 12.46 -4.69 -6.67
CA HIS A 11 12.14 -3.61 -7.60
C HIS A 11 12.94 -2.35 -7.22
N PRO A 12 13.39 -1.51 -8.17
CA PRO A 12 14.11 -0.28 -7.85
C PRO A 12 13.39 0.61 -6.85
N ARG A 13 12.06 0.78 -6.95
CA ARG A 13 11.25 1.55 -6.00
C ARG A 13 11.33 1.02 -4.55
N GLY A 14 11.56 -0.27 -4.38
CA GLY A 14 11.62 -0.88 -3.06
C GLY A 14 13.02 -1.07 -2.52
N TYR A 15 13.97 -1.33 -3.40
CA TYR A 15 15.34 -1.66 -2.99
C TYR A 15 16.26 -0.44 -2.92
N ASP A 16 16.26 0.40 -3.97
CA ASP A 16 17.21 1.51 -4.07
C ASP A 16 17.07 2.54 -2.95
N PRO A 17 15.85 2.96 -2.53
CA PRO A 17 15.68 3.84 -1.38
C PRO A 17 16.19 3.23 -0.07
N MET A 18 15.99 1.92 0.12
CA MET A 18 16.46 1.23 1.33
C MET A 18 18.00 1.22 1.40
N ILE A 19 18.68 0.95 0.28
CA ILE A 19 20.14 1.02 0.22
C ILE A 19 20.65 2.44 0.45
N ALA A 20 20.05 3.43 -0.21
CA ALA A 20 20.47 4.83 -0.08
C ALA A 20 20.34 5.35 1.36
N THR A 21 19.18 5.12 1.98
CA THR A 21 18.90 5.55 3.36
C THR A 21 19.74 4.80 4.38
N SER A 22 19.98 3.50 4.18
CA SER A 22 20.85 2.70 5.07
C SER A 22 22.30 3.16 5.02
N ASN A 23 22.81 3.46 3.83
CA ASN A 23 24.16 4.01 3.68
C ASN A 23 24.32 5.36 4.39
N GLU A 24 23.34 6.24 4.26
CA GLU A 24 23.36 7.53 4.95
C GLU A 24 23.21 7.37 6.46
N PHE A 25 22.37 6.47 6.93
CA PHE A 25 22.24 6.14 8.34
C PHE A 25 23.57 5.62 8.93
N SER A 26 24.22 4.68 8.23
CA SER A 26 25.53 4.15 8.65
C SER A 26 26.58 5.25 8.78
N LYS A 27 26.65 6.17 7.82
CA LYS A 27 27.57 7.33 7.88
C LYS A 27 27.29 8.21 9.09
N LYS A 28 26.02 8.57 9.34
CA LYS A 28 25.62 9.38 10.50
C LYS A 28 25.96 8.72 11.83
N HIS A 29 26.00 7.39 11.88
CA HIS A 29 26.38 6.63 13.07
C HIS A 29 27.84 6.13 13.05
N SER A 30 28.71 6.79 12.27
CA SER A 30 30.16 6.52 12.22
C SER A 30 30.48 5.05 11.89
N GLY A 31 29.68 4.40 11.06
CA GLY A 31 29.83 2.99 10.68
C GLY A 31 29.57 1.99 11.79
N LYS A 32 28.96 2.40 12.91
CA LYS A 32 28.64 1.48 14.02
C LYS A 32 27.48 0.55 13.73
N VAL A 33 26.61 0.93 12.78
CA VAL A 33 25.44 0.17 12.36
C VAL A 33 25.49 -0.05 10.86
N ASP A 34 25.32 -1.28 10.43
CA ASP A 34 25.16 -1.71 9.03
C ASP A 34 23.79 -2.31 8.83
N ILE A 35 23.10 -2.01 7.73
CA ILE A 35 21.79 -2.58 7.40
C ILE A 35 21.89 -3.31 6.07
N GLN A 36 21.74 -4.61 6.11
CA GLN A 36 21.85 -5.48 4.94
C GLN A 36 20.46 -5.86 4.43
N TRP A 37 20.10 -5.39 3.24
CA TRP A 37 18.82 -5.63 2.63
C TRP A 37 18.82 -6.86 1.72
N SER A 38 17.95 -7.81 2.04
CA SER A 38 17.55 -8.90 1.15
C SER A 38 16.31 -8.48 0.37
N LYS A 39 16.15 -9.05 -0.82
CA LYS A 39 15.01 -8.78 -1.69
C LYS A 39 14.40 -10.06 -2.23
N ARG A 40 13.11 -10.05 -2.52
CA ARG A 40 12.39 -11.16 -3.12
C ARG A 40 11.38 -10.65 -4.14
N SER A 41 10.94 -11.55 -5.04
CA SER A 41 9.96 -11.21 -6.04
C SER A 41 8.70 -10.60 -5.42
N LEU A 42 8.00 -9.76 -6.15
CA LEU A 42 6.76 -9.11 -5.69
C LEU A 42 5.72 -10.15 -5.25
N GLN A 43 5.61 -11.27 -5.94
CA GLN A 43 4.71 -12.35 -5.56
C GLN A 43 5.12 -13.00 -4.24
N ALA A 44 6.39 -13.37 -4.08
CA ALA A 44 6.90 -13.95 -2.84
C ALA A 44 6.83 -12.95 -1.66
N PHE A 45 6.88 -11.66 -1.95
CA PHE A 45 6.70 -10.59 -0.96
C PHE A 45 5.26 -10.56 -0.43
N ALA A 46 4.26 -10.74 -1.28
CA ALA A 46 2.85 -10.73 -0.91
C ALA A 46 2.39 -12.04 -0.23
N ASP A 47 3.00 -13.17 -0.57
CA ASP A 47 2.49 -14.50 -0.18
C ASP A 47 3.06 -15.02 1.15
N ARG A 48 4.18 -14.49 1.65
CA ARG A 48 4.80 -15.00 2.89
C ARG A 48 4.20 -14.34 4.14
N PRO A 49 3.79 -15.12 5.15
CA PRO A 49 3.32 -14.59 6.42
C PRO A 49 4.34 -13.66 7.09
N ILE A 50 3.87 -12.53 7.60
CA ILE A 50 4.73 -11.56 8.33
C ILE A 50 5.41 -12.26 9.53
N GLN A 51 4.69 -13.12 10.24
CA GLN A 51 5.21 -13.84 11.39
C GLN A 51 6.49 -14.64 11.09
N ASP A 52 6.59 -15.24 9.89
CA ASP A 52 7.80 -15.98 9.50
C ASP A 52 8.98 -15.03 9.24
N MET A 53 8.68 -13.83 8.74
CA MET A 53 9.69 -12.82 8.46
C MET A 53 10.26 -12.18 9.71
N THR A 54 9.47 -12.00 10.77
CA THR A 54 9.92 -11.38 12.03
C THR A 54 10.97 -12.23 12.77
N ASN A 55 11.07 -13.52 12.45
CA ASN A 55 12.11 -14.39 13.00
C ASN A 55 13.47 -14.28 12.28
N GLU A 56 13.47 -13.71 11.06
CA GLU A 56 14.65 -13.66 10.19
C GLU A 56 15.20 -12.24 10.02
N PHE A 57 14.36 -11.23 10.13
CA PHE A 57 14.68 -9.85 9.77
C PHE A 57 14.36 -8.87 10.89
N ASP A 58 15.23 -7.88 11.07
CA ASP A 58 15.06 -6.78 12.02
C ASP A 58 14.18 -5.66 11.44
N LEU A 59 14.23 -5.48 10.10
CA LEU A 59 13.47 -4.49 9.36
C LEU A 59 12.71 -5.17 8.21
N ILE A 60 11.42 -4.88 8.08
CA ILE A 60 10.57 -5.51 7.06
C ILE A 60 9.76 -4.44 6.37
N VAL A 61 9.81 -4.41 5.04
CA VAL A 61 8.84 -3.66 4.24
C VAL A 61 7.58 -4.51 4.11
N ILE A 62 6.42 -3.92 4.38
CA ILE A 62 5.11 -4.59 4.33
C ILE A 62 4.13 -3.80 3.49
N ASP A 63 3.19 -4.48 2.86
CA ASP A 63 2.03 -3.84 2.24
C ASP A 63 0.98 -3.44 3.29
N TYR A 64 0.27 -2.35 3.04
CA TYR A 64 -0.77 -1.82 3.91
C TYR A 64 -1.78 -2.87 4.40
N PRO A 65 -2.30 -3.82 3.59
CA PRO A 65 -3.28 -4.80 4.08
C PRO A 65 -2.80 -5.67 5.26
N HIS A 66 -1.50 -5.79 5.47
CA HIS A 66 -0.94 -6.60 6.56
C HIS A 66 -0.94 -5.89 7.92
N VAL A 67 -1.14 -4.57 7.97
CA VAL A 67 -1.01 -3.82 9.24
C VAL A 67 -2.03 -4.24 10.30
N GLY A 68 -3.23 -4.66 9.89
CA GLY A 68 -4.25 -5.19 10.80
C GLY A 68 -3.81 -6.47 11.51
N GLU A 69 -3.19 -7.40 10.79
CA GLU A 69 -2.62 -8.63 11.35
C GLU A 69 -1.45 -8.33 12.28
N VAL A 70 -0.56 -7.42 11.85
CA VAL A 70 0.59 -6.96 12.65
C VAL A 70 0.13 -6.42 14.00
N ALA A 71 -0.86 -5.54 14.00
CA ALA A 71 -1.40 -4.93 15.22
C ALA A 71 -2.11 -5.96 16.12
N ALA A 72 -2.93 -6.85 15.53
CA ALA A 72 -3.68 -7.84 16.27
C ALA A 72 -2.79 -8.90 16.96
N LYS A 73 -1.68 -9.27 16.32
CA LYS A 73 -0.75 -10.29 16.81
C LYS A 73 0.50 -9.72 17.50
N GLY A 74 0.70 -8.42 17.49
CA GLY A 74 1.90 -7.77 18.05
C GLY A 74 3.19 -8.21 17.37
N LEU A 75 3.18 -8.36 16.03
CA LEU A 75 4.30 -8.93 15.29
C LEU A 75 5.47 -7.97 15.09
N LEU A 76 5.23 -6.67 15.14
CA LEU A 76 6.24 -5.62 14.96
C LEU A 76 6.26 -4.70 16.19
N ALA A 77 7.34 -3.97 16.34
CA ALA A 77 7.45 -2.94 17.37
C ALA A 77 6.58 -1.72 17.03
N GLN A 78 5.98 -1.11 18.04
CA GLN A 78 5.32 0.17 17.93
C GLN A 78 6.36 1.27 17.72
N LEU A 79 6.13 2.15 16.76
CA LEU A 79 7.07 3.21 16.37
C LEU A 79 6.74 4.57 17.00
N ASP A 80 5.56 4.72 17.58
CA ASP A 80 5.06 5.94 18.25
C ASP A 80 5.53 6.07 19.68
N THR A 81 6.83 5.98 19.88
CA THR A 81 7.42 6.29 21.20
C THR A 81 7.53 7.80 21.39
N PRO A 82 7.42 8.33 22.61
CA PRO A 82 7.47 9.78 22.87
C PRO A 82 8.72 10.48 22.32
N HIS A 83 9.80 9.73 22.18
CA HIS A 83 11.06 10.24 21.59
C HIS A 83 10.91 10.65 20.11
N TYR A 84 10.00 10.03 19.38
CA TYR A 84 9.79 10.23 17.93
C TYR A 84 8.55 11.02 17.56
N ASP A 85 7.79 11.54 18.53
CA ASP A 85 6.51 12.25 18.27
C ASP A 85 6.64 13.37 17.24
N LYS A 86 7.68 14.21 17.36
CA LYS A 86 7.90 15.31 16.41
C LYS A 86 8.20 14.81 15.00
N GLN A 87 9.02 13.77 14.90
CA GLN A 87 9.38 13.16 13.61
C GLN A 87 8.15 12.52 12.96
N LEU A 88 7.30 11.86 13.73
CA LEU A 88 6.06 11.27 13.22
C LEU A 88 5.05 12.32 12.77
N ILE A 89 4.92 13.43 13.49
CA ILE A 89 4.08 14.56 13.07
C ILE A 89 4.60 15.16 11.75
N ASN A 90 5.89 15.39 11.64
CA ASN A 90 6.49 15.92 10.41
C ASN A 90 6.29 14.95 9.24
N LEU A 91 6.58 13.67 9.45
CA LEU A 91 6.38 12.63 8.43
C LEU A 91 4.93 12.60 7.94
N ARG A 92 3.95 12.65 8.85
CA ARG A 92 2.53 12.69 8.48
C ARG A 92 2.20 13.89 7.60
N ASN A 93 2.74 15.06 7.91
CA ASN A 93 2.49 16.29 7.14
C ASN A 93 3.17 16.30 5.77
N GLU A 94 4.23 15.54 5.59
CA GLU A 94 5.03 15.48 4.37
C GLU A 94 4.65 14.29 3.46
N THR A 95 3.87 13.33 3.96
CA THR A 95 3.47 12.15 3.18
C THR A 95 2.23 12.39 2.31
N VAL A 96 2.14 11.64 1.21
CA VAL A 96 1.03 11.72 0.26
C VAL A 96 -0.25 11.15 0.88
N GLY A 97 -1.30 11.96 0.94
CA GLY A 97 -2.62 11.55 1.40
C GLY A 97 -2.60 10.92 2.79
N LEU A 98 -3.24 9.76 2.94
CA LEU A 98 -3.30 9.03 4.20
C LEU A 98 -2.22 7.95 4.34
N SER A 99 -1.15 7.98 3.55
CA SER A 99 -0.16 6.90 3.53
C SER A 99 0.54 6.68 4.87
N CYS A 100 0.75 7.72 5.69
CA CYS A 100 1.26 7.56 7.04
C CYS A 100 0.19 7.01 8.00
N ASP A 101 -1.01 7.61 7.98
CA ASP A 101 -2.10 7.24 8.89
C ASP A 101 -2.67 5.85 8.62
N SER A 102 -2.55 5.33 7.40
CA SER A 102 -2.99 3.98 7.05
C SER A 102 -2.28 2.88 7.86
N TYR A 103 -1.07 3.13 8.34
CA TYR A 103 -0.32 2.19 9.19
C TYR A 103 -0.55 2.40 10.69
N LYS A 104 -1.55 3.21 11.07
CA LYS A 104 -1.94 3.44 12.45
C LYS A 104 -3.18 2.62 12.81
N ILE A 105 -3.03 1.62 13.68
CA ILE A 105 -4.10 0.75 14.16
C ILE A 105 -4.11 0.75 15.68
N ASN A 106 -5.29 0.82 16.31
CA ASN A 106 -5.47 0.86 17.76
C ASN A 106 -4.63 1.95 18.43
N HIS A 107 -4.60 3.13 17.81
CA HIS A 107 -3.84 4.31 18.25
C HIS A 107 -2.30 4.19 18.14
N HIS A 108 -1.76 3.07 17.67
CA HIS A 108 -0.31 2.86 17.53
C HIS A 108 0.15 2.87 16.07
N GLN A 109 1.33 3.44 15.83
CA GLN A 109 2.00 3.46 14.52
C GLN A 109 2.86 2.19 14.39
N TRP A 110 2.51 1.31 13.45
CA TRP A 110 3.17 0.01 13.27
C TRP A 110 4.19 -0.02 12.13
N ALA A 111 4.05 0.87 11.16
CA ALA A 111 5.01 1.03 10.08
C ALA A 111 5.05 2.48 9.59
N LEU A 112 6.07 2.83 8.82
CA LEU A 112 6.23 4.13 8.18
C LEU A 112 6.10 3.99 6.67
N PRO A 113 5.47 4.96 5.98
CA PRO A 113 5.33 4.91 4.54
C PRO A 113 6.69 5.10 3.86
N ILE A 114 6.99 4.26 2.89
CA ILE A 114 8.19 4.37 2.05
C ILE A 114 7.84 4.54 0.57
N ASP A 115 6.65 4.13 0.18
CA ASP A 115 6.14 4.21 -1.19
C ASP A 115 4.61 4.24 -1.15
N ALA A 116 4.00 4.87 -2.14
CA ALA A 116 2.55 4.89 -2.31
C ALA A 116 2.19 4.63 -3.78
N ALA A 117 1.26 3.73 -3.99
CA ALA A 117 0.75 3.40 -5.31
C ALA A 117 -0.77 3.46 -5.33
N THR A 118 -1.32 3.88 -6.46
CA THR A 118 -2.77 3.89 -6.70
C THR A 118 -3.08 3.49 -8.12
N GLN A 119 -4.29 3.02 -8.35
CA GLN A 119 -4.78 2.81 -9.70
C GLN A 119 -5.03 4.15 -10.38
N VAL A 120 -4.58 4.27 -11.61
CA VAL A 120 -4.77 5.44 -12.46
C VAL A 120 -5.26 5.03 -13.83
N ALA A 121 -6.08 5.86 -14.46
CA ALA A 121 -6.45 5.69 -15.85
C ALA A 121 -5.37 6.27 -16.76
N VAL A 122 -4.96 5.50 -17.75
CA VAL A 122 -4.09 5.96 -18.84
C VAL A 122 -4.79 5.73 -20.17
N ARG A 123 -4.59 6.60 -21.14
CA ARG A 123 -5.18 6.47 -22.47
C ARG A 123 -4.15 6.59 -23.58
N ARG A 124 -4.42 5.94 -24.68
CA ARG A 124 -3.81 6.21 -25.98
C ARG A 124 -4.56 7.38 -26.62
N GLN A 125 -3.92 8.53 -26.69
CA GLN A 125 -4.56 9.77 -27.20
C GLN A 125 -4.93 9.66 -28.67
N ASP A 126 -4.17 8.88 -29.44
CA ASP A 126 -4.42 8.59 -30.84
C ASP A 126 -5.64 7.66 -31.09
N LEU A 127 -6.08 6.93 -30.09
CA LEU A 127 -7.23 6.01 -30.17
C LEU A 127 -8.49 6.55 -29.47
N ILE A 128 -8.30 7.41 -28.49
CA ILE A 128 -9.37 7.94 -27.65
C ILE A 128 -9.18 9.46 -27.52
N GLU A 129 -9.84 10.21 -28.39
CA GLU A 129 -9.77 11.68 -28.37
C GLU A 129 -10.42 12.27 -27.12
N LYS A 130 -11.64 11.83 -26.82
CA LYS A 130 -12.41 12.34 -25.68
C LYS A 130 -12.10 11.57 -24.43
N LEU A 131 -11.63 12.27 -23.40
CA LEU A 131 -11.37 11.68 -22.09
C LEU A 131 -12.69 11.33 -21.40
N PRO A 132 -12.87 10.10 -20.88
CA PRO A 132 -13.98 9.81 -19.98
C PRO A 132 -13.81 10.61 -18.69
N VAL A 133 -14.84 11.35 -18.28
CA VAL A 133 -14.81 12.21 -17.09
C VAL A 133 -15.62 11.65 -15.91
N ASN A 134 -16.40 10.62 -16.17
CA ASN A 134 -17.19 9.91 -15.17
C ASN A 134 -17.32 8.42 -15.49
N TRP A 135 -17.91 7.66 -14.57
CA TRP A 135 -18.07 6.20 -14.74
C TRP A 135 -18.97 5.80 -15.91
N ASN A 136 -19.99 6.58 -16.23
CA ASN A 136 -20.86 6.28 -17.38
C ASN A 136 -20.11 6.40 -18.70
N ASP A 137 -19.28 7.43 -18.86
CA ASP A 137 -18.42 7.57 -20.04
C ASP A 137 -17.46 6.38 -20.17
N LEU A 138 -16.91 5.90 -19.06
CA LEU A 138 -16.02 4.75 -19.06
C LEU A 138 -16.75 3.46 -19.44
N ILE A 139 -17.98 3.27 -18.94
CA ILE A 139 -18.85 2.14 -19.29
C ILE A 139 -19.18 2.15 -20.79
N GLU A 140 -19.56 3.29 -21.34
CA GLU A 140 -19.85 3.40 -22.79
C GLU A 140 -18.60 3.08 -23.62
N LEU A 141 -17.43 3.55 -23.17
CA LEU A 141 -16.16 3.25 -23.82
C LEU A 141 -15.83 1.75 -23.73
N SER A 142 -16.13 1.08 -22.61
CA SER A 142 -15.90 -0.36 -22.43
C SER A 142 -16.77 -1.20 -23.36
N ARG A 143 -18.05 -0.82 -23.57
CA ARG A 143 -18.94 -1.47 -24.54
C ARG A 143 -18.40 -1.46 -25.97
N SER A 144 -17.62 -0.44 -26.30
CA SER A 144 -16.91 -0.36 -27.59
C SER A 144 -15.58 -1.14 -27.60
N LYS A 145 -15.26 -1.95 -26.57
CA LYS A 145 -14.05 -2.75 -26.40
C LYS A 145 -12.75 -1.92 -26.43
N LYS A 146 -12.81 -0.69 -25.97
CA LYS A 146 -11.66 0.24 -25.94
C LYS A 146 -11.09 0.42 -24.52
N VAL A 147 -11.55 -0.37 -23.55
CA VAL A 147 -11.03 -0.33 -22.17
C VAL A 147 -10.34 -1.65 -21.86
N MET A 148 -9.14 -1.57 -21.29
CA MET A 148 -8.47 -2.70 -20.65
C MET A 148 -8.48 -2.47 -19.15
N TRP A 149 -8.95 -3.46 -18.41
CA TRP A 149 -9.00 -3.40 -16.96
C TRP A 149 -8.34 -4.62 -16.33
N PRO A 150 -7.31 -4.45 -15.48
CA PRO A 150 -6.69 -5.58 -14.80
C PRO A 150 -7.62 -6.11 -13.69
N LEU A 151 -8.18 -7.31 -13.89
CA LEU A 151 -9.06 -7.98 -12.94
C LEU A 151 -8.43 -9.22 -12.29
N LYS A 152 -7.09 -9.31 -12.25
CA LYS A 152 -6.41 -10.28 -11.40
C LYS A 152 -6.84 -10.06 -9.94
N PRO A 153 -6.97 -11.09 -9.07
CA PRO A 153 -7.59 -10.97 -7.74
C PRO A 153 -7.23 -9.74 -6.91
N VAL A 154 -5.94 -9.44 -6.76
CA VAL A 154 -5.46 -8.24 -6.03
C VAL A 154 -5.96 -6.94 -6.68
N HIS A 155 -5.97 -6.86 -8.01
CA HIS A 155 -6.43 -5.67 -8.72
C HIS A 155 -7.96 -5.58 -8.78
N ALA A 156 -8.64 -6.72 -8.85
CA ALA A 156 -10.09 -6.78 -8.85
C ALA A 156 -10.69 -6.21 -7.56
N ILE A 157 -10.15 -6.60 -6.39
CA ILE A 157 -10.63 -6.06 -5.12
C ILE A 157 -10.34 -4.56 -4.96
N SER A 158 -9.17 -4.10 -5.41
CA SER A 158 -8.83 -2.68 -5.40
C SER A 158 -9.76 -1.87 -6.31
N SER A 159 -10.10 -2.42 -7.49
CA SER A 159 -11.07 -1.82 -8.41
C SER A 159 -12.47 -1.77 -7.81
N PHE A 160 -12.89 -2.84 -7.13
CA PHE A 160 -14.16 -2.87 -6.44
C PHE A 160 -14.26 -1.75 -5.39
N TYR A 161 -13.27 -1.61 -4.53
CA TYR A 161 -13.26 -0.53 -3.52
C TYR A 161 -13.21 0.86 -4.14
N SER A 162 -12.44 1.04 -5.21
CA SER A 162 -12.35 2.33 -5.91
C SER A 162 -13.72 2.73 -6.48
N ILE A 163 -14.41 1.83 -7.18
CA ILE A 163 -15.73 2.12 -7.74
C ILE A 163 -16.75 2.32 -6.61
N TYR A 164 -16.79 1.39 -5.64
CA TYR A 164 -17.72 1.44 -4.52
C TYR A 164 -17.70 2.80 -3.81
N ASN A 165 -16.50 3.31 -3.48
CA ASN A 165 -16.34 4.60 -2.81
C ASN A 165 -16.70 5.79 -3.70
N ASN A 166 -16.64 5.65 -5.02
CA ASN A 166 -16.93 6.74 -5.95
C ASN A 166 -18.42 6.86 -6.33
N ILE A 167 -19.20 5.78 -6.22
CA ILE A 167 -20.60 5.76 -6.68
C ILE A 167 -21.64 5.89 -5.56
N GLY A 168 -21.22 5.92 -4.31
CA GLY A 168 -22.14 5.95 -3.18
C GLY A 168 -21.49 6.32 -1.86
N LYS A 169 -21.86 5.61 -0.81
CA LYS A 169 -21.29 5.79 0.53
C LYS A 169 -19.88 5.22 0.59
N SER A 170 -19.04 5.87 1.36
CA SER A 170 -17.71 5.36 1.66
C SER A 170 -17.78 4.01 2.38
N PHE A 171 -16.81 3.18 2.09
CA PHE A 171 -16.54 1.95 2.81
C PHE A 171 -16.27 2.24 4.30
N ASP A 172 -16.92 1.50 5.20
CA ASP A 172 -16.70 1.58 6.64
C ASP A 172 -16.08 0.26 7.15
N PRO A 173 -14.78 0.21 7.37
CA PRO A 173 -14.08 -1.00 7.79
C PRO A 173 -14.45 -1.46 9.22
N LEU A 174 -15.08 -0.61 10.01
CA LEU A 174 -15.51 -0.92 11.39
C LEU A 174 -16.89 -1.57 11.44
N ASN A 175 -17.65 -1.50 10.36
CA ASN A 175 -18.96 -2.11 10.26
C ASN A 175 -18.83 -3.60 9.85
N LYS A 176 -19.56 -4.50 10.55
CA LYS A 176 -19.62 -5.93 10.15
C LYS A 176 -20.08 -6.12 8.72
N ASN A 177 -20.95 -5.23 8.24
CA ASN A 177 -21.43 -5.19 6.86
C ASN A 177 -20.80 -3.98 6.14
N TYR A 178 -19.47 -3.94 6.10
CA TYR A 178 -18.72 -2.83 5.52
C TYR A 178 -19.01 -2.59 4.03
N VAL A 179 -19.68 -3.52 3.36
CA VAL A 179 -20.21 -3.38 2.00
C VAL A 179 -21.73 -3.43 2.08
N GLU A 180 -22.40 -2.34 1.74
CA GLU A 180 -23.85 -2.32 1.59
C GLU A 180 -24.24 -3.15 0.35
N LYS A 181 -25.23 -4.03 0.49
CA LYS A 181 -25.58 -5.02 -0.54
C LYS A 181 -25.92 -4.37 -1.88
N GLU A 182 -26.81 -3.39 -1.89
CA GLU A 182 -27.26 -2.73 -3.11
C GLU A 182 -26.11 -2.03 -3.85
N GLN A 183 -25.33 -1.26 -3.13
CA GLN A 183 -24.15 -0.56 -3.69
C GLN A 183 -23.08 -1.56 -4.14
N GLY A 184 -22.87 -2.66 -3.39
CA GLY A 184 -21.96 -3.72 -3.77
C GLY A 184 -22.37 -4.42 -5.07
N VAL A 185 -23.64 -4.75 -5.23
CA VAL A 185 -24.18 -5.33 -6.47
C VAL A 185 -23.98 -4.37 -7.63
N LYS A 186 -24.33 -3.09 -7.48
CA LYS A 186 -24.13 -2.06 -8.51
C LYS A 186 -22.66 -1.93 -8.91
N THR A 187 -21.75 -1.99 -7.94
CA THR A 187 -20.30 -1.97 -8.19
C THR A 187 -19.87 -3.16 -9.05
N LEU A 188 -20.32 -4.38 -8.70
CA LEU A 188 -20.01 -5.59 -9.46
C LEU A 188 -20.60 -5.58 -10.88
N GLU A 189 -21.81 -5.04 -11.04
CA GLU A 189 -22.42 -4.85 -12.36
C GLU A 189 -21.59 -3.91 -13.25
N MET A 190 -21.08 -2.82 -12.69
CA MET A 190 -20.19 -1.92 -13.41
C MET A 190 -18.86 -2.58 -13.79
N MET A 191 -18.35 -3.48 -12.96
CA MET A 191 -17.10 -4.21 -13.25
C MET A 191 -17.28 -5.31 -14.29
N ARG A 192 -18.53 -5.73 -14.58
CA ARG A 192 -18.85 -6.81 -15.52
C ARG A 192 -19.00 -6.34 -16.97
N VAL A 193 -19.19 -5.05 -17.20
CA VAL A 193 -19.30 -4.42 -18.53
C VAL A 193 -17.93 -4.37 -19.22
#